data_37f873e1f19e6dd8c5d23146653bc036
#
_entry.id   37f873e1f19e6dd8c5d23146653bc036
#
_cell.length_a   1.000
_cell.length_b   1.000
_cell.length_c   1.000
_cell.angle_alpha   90.00
_cell.angle_beta   90.00
_cell.angle_gamma   90.00
#
_symmetry.space_group_name_H-M   'P 1'
#
loop_
_entity.id
_entity.type
_entity.pdbx_description
1 polymer ?
#
loop_
_entity_poly.entity_id
_entity_poly.type
_entity_poly.pdbx_seq_one_letter_code
_entity_poly.pdbx_strand_id
1 'polypeptide(L)'
;MAVELYNDGKHIVHAFYDLVDEKTTGAVQSNQFLIVDNGHGALIDPGGTMTYTGLLMDMQKYFSSKDLDYIFASHPDPDIIASVNKWFVASHCKVMISSLWTRFVPHFTTGKDVSERIVGIPDPGMLIQLGQCKVAALPAHFMHAEGNFQFYDPVSKILFSGDLGASLVSSAQASEPV
;
A
#
# COMPACT_ATOMS: atom_id res chain seq x y z
N MET A 1 -8.32 5.30 -11.51
CA MET A 1 -9.11 6.41 -10.92
C MET A 1 -8.66 6.69 -9.49
N ALA A 2 -8.77 7.96 -9.01
CA ALA A 2 -8.44 8.32 -7.63
C ALA A 2 -9.65 8.94 -6.94
N VAL A 3 -9.88 8.59 -5.67
CA VAL A 3 -10.93 9.16 -4.82
C VAL A 3 -10.32 9.65 -3.53
N GLU A 4 -10.66 10.87 -3.12
CA GLU A 4 -10.31 11.41 -1.81
C GLU A 4 -11.26 10.84 -0.76
N LEU A 5 -10.71 10.11 0.23
CA LEU A 5 -11.46 9.51 1.32
C LEU A 5 -11.50 10.40 2.56
N TYR A 6 -10.44 11.18 2.77
CA TYR A 6 -10.31 12.09 3.91
C TYR A 6 -9.39 13.26 3.56
N ASN A 7 -9.71 14.46 4.04
CA ASN A 7 -8.86 15.63 3.90
C ASN A 7 -9.21 16.68 4.96
N ASP A 8 -8.26 17.00 5.85
CA ASP A 8 -8.39 18.11 6.82
C ASP A 8 -7.41 19.26 6.53
N GLY A 9 -6.74 19.21 5.36
CA GLY A 9 -5.72 20.18 4.92
C GLY A 9 -4.30 19.84 5.34
N LYS A 10 -4.09 18.93 6.29
CA LYS A 10 -2.77 18.45 6.74
C LYS A 10 -2.64 16.95 6.63
N HIS A 11 -3.74 16.25 6.85
CA HIS A 11 -3.84 14.81 6.71
C HIS A 11 -4.81 14.49 5.58
N ILE A 12 -4.35 13.68 4.62
CA ILE A 12 -5.10 13.39 3.39
C ILE A 12 -5.01 11.89 3.12
N VAL A 13 -6.14 11.29 2.73
CA VAL A 13 -6.19 9.89 2.31
C VAL A 13 -6.86 9.79 0.94
N HIS A 14 -6.15 9.14 0.00
CA HIS A 14 -6.68 8.82 -1.32
C HIS A 14 -6.73 7.31 -1.54
N ALA A 15 -7.78 6.85 -2.21
CA ALA A 15 -7.86 5.51 -2.78
C ALA A 15 -7.62 5.57 -4.29
N PHE A 16 -6.91 4.57 -4.81
CA PHE A 16 -6.71 4.35 -6.25
C PHE A 16 -7.26 2.99 -6.62
N TYR A 17 -8.04 2.93 -7.66
CA TYR A 17 -8.67 1.71 -8.16
C TYR A 17 -8.81 1.78 -9.67
N ASP A 18 -9.17 0.65 -10.28
CA ASP A 18 -9.39 0.55 -11.73
C ASP A 18 -8.13 0.94 -12.53
N LEU A 19 -6.96 0.45 -12.06
CA LEU A 19 -5.66 0.74 -12.65
C LEU A 19 -5.19 -0.34 -13.63
N VAL A 20 -5.85 -1.49 -13.63
CA VAL A 20 -5.56 -2.64 -14.51
C VAL A 20 -6.84 -3.00 -15.27
N ASP A 21 -6.74 -3.17 -16.56
CA ASP A 21 -7.86 -3.66 -17.37
C ASP A 21 -7.91 -5.20 -17.29
N GLU A 22 -8.78 -5.72 -16.43
CA GLU A 22 -8.96 -7.16 -16.23
C GLU A 22 -9.37 -7.89 -17.50
N LYS A 23 -10.16 -7.24 -18.38
CA LYS A 23 -10.66 -7.86 -19.61
C LYS A 23 -9.56 -8.12 -20.62
N THR A 24 -8.57 -7.24 -20.68
CA THR A 24 -7.43 -7.38 -21.60
C THR A 24 -6.27 -8.14 -20.98
N THR A 25 -6.07 -8.07 -19.69
CA THR A 25 -4.89 -8.65 -19.01
C THR A 25 -5.18 -9.96 -18.30
N GLY A 26 -6.44 -10.21 -17.91
CA GLY A 26 -6.82 -11.32 -17.03
C GLY A 26 -6.25 -11.19 -15.61
N ALA A 27 -5.69 -10.04 -15.26
CA ALA A 27 -5.10 -9.81 -13.96
C ALA A 27 -6.15 -9.34 -12.95
N VAL A 28 -6.03 -9.81 -11.72
CA VAL A 28 -6.88 -9.37 -10.60
C VAL A 28 -6.56 -7.91 -10.27
N GLN A 29 -7.59 -7.11 -9.99
CA GLN A 29 -7.45 -5.77 -9.46
C GLN A 29 -7.21 -5.79 -7.96
N SER A 30 -6.31 -4.93 -7.51
CA SER A 30 -6.15 -4.58 -6.09
C SER A 30 -6.36 -3.08 -5.91
N ASN A 31 -6.74 -2.66 -4.72
CA ASN A 31 -6.89 -1.26 -4.36
C ASN A 31 -5.61 -0.77 -3.68
N GLN A 32 -5.19 0.44 -4.04
CA GLN A 32 -4.03 1.09 -3.44
C GLN A 32 -4.48 2.33 -2.67
N PHE A 33 -3.79 2.65 -1.58
CA PHE A 33 -4.14 3.82 -0.79
C PHE A 33 -2.90 4.66 -0.49
N LEU A 34 -3.05 5.97 -0.55
CA LEU A 34 -2.03 6.93 -0.15
C LEU A 34 -2.51 7.65 1.11
N ILE A 35 -1.69 7.63 2.15
CA ILE A 35 -1.84 8.49 3.32
C ILE A 35 -0.75 9.56 3.24
N VAL A 36 -1.13 10.81 3.37
CA VAL A 36 -0.19 11.93 3.53
C VAL A 36 -0.48 12.63 4.84
N ASP A 37 0.53 12.78 5.69
CA ASP A 37 0.43 13.53 6.93
C ASP A 37 1.55 14.57 7.03
N ASN A 38 1.18 15.86 7.02
CA ASN A 38 2.13 16.97 7.15
C ASN A 38 3.33 16.88 6.17
N GLY A 39 3.09 16.45 4.93
CA GLY A 39 4.10 16.33 3.88
C GLY A 39 4.89 15.02 3.87
N HIS A 40 4.54 14.06 4.72
CA HIS A 40 5.07 12.70 4.77
C HIS A 40 4.08 11.71 4.16
N GLY A 41 4.55 10.81 3.29
CA GLY A 41 3.69 9.92 2.52
C GLY A 41 3.90 8.44 2.83
N ALA A 42 2.80 7.69 2.91
CA ALA A 42 2.80 6.22 2.94
C ALA A 42 1.84 5.67 1.89
N LEU A 43 2.32 4.74 1.08
CA LEU A 43 1.54 4.02 0.08
C LEU A 43 1.22 2.62 0.62
N ILE A 44 -0.06 2.30 0.74
CA ILE A 44 -0.52 0.97 1.18
C ILE A 44 -0.78 0.12 -0.07
N ASP A 45 -0.22 -1.09 -0.06
CA ASP A 45 -0.38 -2.11 -1.09
C ASP A 45 -0.06 -1.57 -2.49
N PRO A 46 1.24 -1.41 -2.83
CA PRO A 46 1.70 -0.68 -4.01
C PRO A 46 1.31 -1.32 -5.35
N GLY A 47 0.67 -2.48 -5.30
CA GLY A 47 0.17 -3.17 -6.47
C GLY A 47 1.20 -4.01 -7.21
N GLY A 48 0.73 -4.73 -8.21
CA GLY A 48 1.54 -5.52 -9.12
C GLY A 48 2.31 -4.68 -10.14
N THR A 49 3.10 -5.35 -10.96
CA THR A 49 3.95 -4.69 -11.97
C THR A 49 3.13 -3.90 -13.00
N MET A 50 1.91 -4.35 -13.32
CA MET A 50 1.02 -3.68 -14.27
C MET A 50 0.36 -2.44 -13.68
N THR A 51 0.11 -2.43 -12.38
CA THR A 51 -0.51 -1.33 -11.65
C THR A 51 0.39 -0.09 -11.55
N TYR A 52 1.73 -0.30 -11.48
CA TYR A 52 2.70 0.74 -11.12
C TYR A 52 2.57 2.04 -11.94
N THR A 53 2.50 1.95 -13.26
CA THR A 53 2.54 3.15 -14.11
C THR A 53 1.29 4.01 -13.92
N GLY A 54 0.12 3.38 -13.89
CA GLY A 54 -1.15 4.06 -13.65
C GLY A 54 -1.19 4.69 -12.25
N LEU A 55 -0.76 3.92 -11.24
CA LEU A 55 -0.71 4.39 -9.86
C LEU A 55 0.25 5.58 -9.69
N LEU A 56 1.47 5.49 -10.26
CA LEU A 56 2.43 6.58 -10.20
C LEU A 56 1.88 7.85 -10.83
N MET A 57 1.27 7.76 -12.02
CA MET A 57 0.70 8.91 -12.72
C MET A 57 -0.47 9.54 -11.96
N ASP A 58 -1.33 8.74 -11.35
CA ASP A 58 -2.45 9.24 -10.56
C ASP A 58 -1.99 9.80 -9.22
N MET A 59 -1.09 9.11 -8.51
CA MET A 59 -0.56 9.55 -7.23
C MET A 59 0.19 10.90 -7.34
N GLN A 60 0.98 11.10 -8.41
CA GLN A 60 1.76 12.33 -8.60
C GLN A 60 0.92 13.61 -8.75
N LYS A 61 -0.38 13.48 -8.97
CA LYS A 61 -1.32 14.62 -8.97
C LYS A 61 -1.54 15.18 -7.56
N TYR A 62 -1.28 14.37 -6.54
CA TYR A 62 -1.56 14.66 -5.13
C TYR A 62 -0.30 14.69 -4.27
N PHE A 63 0.67 13.82 -4.59
CA PHE A 63 1.88 13.65 -3.80
C PHE A 63 3.06 13.17 -4.66
N SER A 64 4.23 13.73 -4.43
CA SER A 64 5.45 13.34 -5.14
C SER A 64 5.95 11.96 -4.68
N SER A 65 6.23 11.07 -5.61
CA SER A 65 6.82 9.76 -5.26
C SER A 65 8.18 9.88 -4.58
N LYS A 66 8.93 10.97 -4.81
CA LYS A 66 10.24 11.21 -4.19
C LYS A 66 10.14 11.44 -2.69
N ASP A 67 9.00 11.97 -2.24
CA ASP A 67 8.73 12.32 -0.85
C ASP A 67 8.03 11.18 -0.08
N LEU A 68 7.90 10.00 -0.71
CA LEU A 68 7.32 8.81 -0.10
C LEU A 68 8.27 8.24 0.96
N ASP A 69 7.82 8.16 2.21
CA ASP A 69 8.59 7.61 3.32
C ASP A 69 8.44 6.09 3.40
N TYR A 70 7.21 5.60 3.18
CA TYR A 70 6.89 4.19 3.38
C TYR A 70 6.04 3.60 2.27
N ILE A 71 6.25 2.31 2.07
CA ILE A 71 5.28 1.38 1.50
C ILE A 71 4.85 0.45 2.62
N PHE A 72 3.55 0.32 2.84
CA PHE A 72 2.96 -0.66 3.74
C PHE A 72 2.40 -1.81 2.90
N ALA A 73 2.94 -3.00 3.09
CA ALA A 73 2.45 -4.21 2.42
C ALA A 73 1.66 -5.05 3.41
N SER A 74 0.37 -5.24 3.14
CA SER A 74 -0.52 -6.04 3.98
C SER A 74 -0.12 -7.51 3.99
N HIS A 75 0.27 -8.03 2.82
CA HIS A 75 0.71 -9.41 2.59
C HIS A 75 1.58 -9.51 1.33
N PRO A 76 2.20 -10.66 1.03
CA PRO A 76 3.24 -10.76 0.00
C PRO A 76 2.73 -11.13 -1.40
N ASP A 77 1.44 -11.11 -1.69
CA ASP A 77 0.90 -11.52 -2.98
C ASP A 77 1.42 -10.64 -4.12
N PRO A 78 1.64 -11.19 -5.32
CA PRO A 78 2.25 -10.45 -6.43
C PRO A 78 1.46 -9.23 -6.89
N ASP A 79 0.15 -9.24 -6.81
CA ASP A 79 -0.73 -8.12 -7.12
C ASP A 79 -0.68 -7.01 -6.05
N ILE A 80 -0.14 -7.33 -4.87
CA ILE A 80 0.07 -6.40 -3.75
C ILE A 80 1.46 -5.78 -3.78
N ILE A 81 2.54 -6.55 -4.04
CA ILE A 81 3.91 -6.08 -3.79
C ILE A 81 4.85 -6.17 -5.00
N ALA A 82 4.51 -6.82 -6.11
CA ALA A 82 5.46 -7.07 -7.18
C ALA A 82 6.01 -5.80 -7.86
N SER A 83 5.39 -4.64 -7.69
CA SER A 83 5.92 -3.35 -8.18
C SER A 83 7.00 -2.73 -7.28
N VAL A 84 7.32 -3.30 -6.12
CA VAL A 84 8.20 -2.70 -5.10
C VAL A 84 9.55 -2.25 -5.64
N ASN A 85 10.15 -2.99 -6.57
CA ASN A 85 11.42 -2.60 -7.20
C ASN A 85 11.35 -1.25 -7.91
N LYS A 86 10.24 -0.98 -8.59
CA LYS A 86 10.02 0.29 -9.30
C LYS A 86 9.90 1.45 -8.30
N TRP A 87 9.25 1.22 -7.17
CA TRP A 87 9.15 2.20 -6.08
C TRP A 87 10.50 2.47 -5.43
N PHE A 88 11.34 1.45 -5.24
CA PHE A 88 12.71 1.63 -4.75
C PHE A 88 13.59 2.47 -5.69
N VAL A 89 13.32 2.42 -6.98
CA VAL A 89 14.01 3.29 -7.96
C VAL A 89 13.47 4.72 -7.95
N ALA A 90 12.15 4.87 -7.79
CA ALA A 90 11.46 6.16 -7.87
C ALA A 90 11.53 7.00 -6.59
N SER A 91 11.86 6.39 -5.45
CA SER A 91 11.81 7.01 -4.12
C SER A 91 12.93 6.50 -3.20
N HIS A 92 12.99 7.06 -2.00
CA HIS A 92 13.81 6.57 -0.89
C HIS A 92 12.99 5.82 0.17
N CYS A 93 11.77 5.47 -0.12
CA CYS A 93 10.85 4.83 0.82
C CYS A 93 11.41 3.52 1.41
N LYS A 94 10.93 3.19 2.60
CA LYS A 94 11.11 1.87 3.23
C LYS A 94 9.86 1.03 3.02
N VAL A 95 10.03 -0.27 2.85
CA VAL A 95 8.92 -1.22 2.80
C VAL A 95 8.73 -1.82 4.19
N MET A 96 7.52 -1.67 4.72
CA MET A 96 7.05 -2.27 5.96
C MET A 96 6.20 -3.49 5.61
N ILE A 97 6.65 -4.67 5.99
CA ILE A 97 5.99 -5.95 5.73
C ILE A 97 6.18 -6.87 6.93
N SER A 98 5.33 -7.88 7.10
CA SER A 98 5.55 -8.90 8.14
C SER A 98 6.99 -9.40 8.18
N SER A 99 7.56 -9.54 9.37
CA SER A 99 8.89 -10.09 9.58
C SER A 99 9.08 -11.49 8.95
N LEU A 100 8.00 -12.24 8.82
CA LEU A 100 7.97 -13.53 8.13
C LEU A 100 8.42 -13.43 6.67
N TRP A 101 8.08 -12.32 5.99
CA TRP A 101 8.26 -12.15 4.55
C TRP A 101 9.47 -11.29 4.17
N THR A 102 10.15 -10.63 5.09
CA THR A 102 11.27 -9.72 4.80
C THR A 102 12.36 -10.35 3.93
N ARG A 103 12.68 -11.62 4.15
CA ARG A 103 13.71 -12.36 3.40
C ARG A 103 13.33 -12.65 1.95
N PHE A 104 12.05 -12.52 1.59
CA PHE A 104 11.54 -12.76 0.24
C PHE A 104 11.44 -11.49 -0.60
N VAL A 105 11.32 -10.32 0.02
CA VAL A 105 11.25 -9.03 -0.69
C VAL A 105 12.42 -8.81 -1.66
N PRO A 106 13.68 -9.18 -1.35
CA PRO A 106 14.78 -9.05 -2.30
C PRO A 106 14.59 -9.80 -3.62
N HIS A 107 13.76 -10.86 -3.64
CA HIS A 107 13.43 -11.57 -4.89
C HIS A 107 12.57 -10.76 -5.87
N PHE A 108 11.89 -9.72 -5.39
CA PHE A 108 11.14 -8.77 -6.23
C PHE A 108 12.02 -7.63 -6.73
N THR A 109 13.31 -7.56 -6.34
CA THR A 109 14.20 -6.44 -6.66
C THR A 109 15.30 -6.87 -7.63
N THR A 110 15.88 -5.91 -8.34
CA THR A 110 16.93 -6.16 -9.33
C THR A 110 18.25 -5.48 -8.93
N GLY A 111 19.26 -6.27 -8.60
CA GLY A 111 20.68 -5.89 -8.68
C GLY A 111 21.25 -4.95 -7.62
N LYS A 112 20.50 -4.47 -6.63
CA LYS A 112 21.03 -3.65 -5.53
C LYS A 112 20.62 -4.26 -4.19
N ASP A 113 21.51 -4.16 -3.20
CA ASP A 113 21.16 -4.45 -1.82
C ASP A 113 20.13 -3.42 -1.34
N VAL A 114 18.95 -3.91 -1.00
CA VAL A 114 17.83 -3.12 -0.48
C VAL A 114 17.48 -3.49 0.96
N SER A 115 18.32 -4.29 1.62
CA SER A 115 18.06 -4.85 2.95
C SER A 115 17.79 -3.75 4.00
N GLU A 116 18.49 -2.62 3.95
CA GLU A 116 18.27 -1.48 4.84
C GLU A 116 16.93 -0.76 4.63
N ARG A 117 16.28 -1.02 3.51
CA ARG A 117 14.97 -0.44 3.15
C ARG A 117 13.80 -1.38 3.42
N ILE A 118 14.07 -2.59 3.91
CA ILE A 118 13.06 -3.57 4.26
C ILE A 118 12.95 -3.63 5.78
N VAL A 119 11.81 -3.28 6.32
CA VAL A 119 11.53 -3.24 7.76
C VAL A 119 10.47 -4.28 8.09
N GLY A 120 10.81 -5.22 8.96
CA GLY A 120 9.90 -6.26 9.41
C GLY A 120 8.93 -5.74 10.47
N ILE A 121 7.65 -5.91 10.24
CA ILE A 121 6.61 -5.71 11.24
C ILE A 121 6.60 -6.97 12.12
N PRO A 122 6.80 -6.86 13.46
CA PRO A 122 6.77 -8.01 14.35
C PRO A 122 5.34 -8.54 14.53
N ASP A 123 5.20 -9.83 14.86
CA ASP A 123 3.91 -10.51 14.97
C ASP A 123 2.86 -9.78 15.85
N PRO A 124 3.21 -9.13 16.97
CA PRO A 124 2.23 -8.37 17.73
C PRO A 124 1.75 -7.06 17.07
N GLY A 125 2.32 -6.71 15.92
CA GLY A 125 2.10 -5.42 15.28
C GLY A 125 2.97 -4.30 15.85
N MET A 126 2.82 -3.09 15.32
CA MET A 126 3.56 -1.92 15.77
C MET A 126 2.86 -0.62 15.38
N LEU A 127 3.27 0.47 16.03
CA LEU A 127 2.92 1.82 15.60
C LEU A 127 4.05 2.40 14.73
N ILE A 128 3.69 2.92 13.56
CA ILE A 128 4.62 3.45 12.57
C ILE A 128 4.42 4.97 12.50
N GLN A 129 5.48 5.73 12.78
CA GLN A 129 5.42 7.19 12.71
C GLN A 129 5.35 7.63 11.24
N LEU A 130 4.31 8.39 10.89
CA LEU A 130 4.15 9.07 9.61
C LEU A 130 3.86 10.55 9.87
N GLY A 131 4.78 11.43 9.53
CA GLY A 131 4.64 12.84 9.89
C GLY A 131 4.39 13.05 11.38
N GLN A 132 3.23 13.58 11.74
CA GLN A 132 2.79 13.78 13.12
C GLN A 132 1.84 12.68 13.63
N CYS A 133 1.30 11.86 12.76
CA CYS A 133 0.43 10.75 13.15
C CYS A 133 1.20 9.43 13.35
N LYS A 134 0.52 8.44 13.91
CA LYS A 134 1.02 7.06 14.02
C LYS A 134 0.01 6.12 13.41
N VAL A 135 0.38 5.51 12.28
CA VAL A 135 -0.40 4.43 11.68
C VAL A 135 -0.13 3.13 12.44
N ALA A 136 -1.19 2.41 12.80
CA ALA A 136 -1.05 1.13 13.49
C ALA A 136 -1.04 -0.02 12.48
N ALA A 137 0.01 -0.85 12.51
CA ALA A 137 0.01 -2.16 11.87
C ALA A 137 -0.62 -3.17 12.84
N LEU A 138 -1.81 -3.63 12.53
CA LEU A 138 -2.60 -4.55 13.35
C LEU A 138 -2.45 -5.97 12.82
N PRO A 139 -2.09 -6.95 13.66
CA PRO A 139 -1.95 -8.33 13.22
C PRO A 139 -3.31 -8.91 12.79
N ALA A 140 -3.33 -9.49 11.61
CA ALA A 140 -4.48 -10.19 11.04
C ALA A 140 -4.03 -11.53 10.44
N HIS A 141 -3.15 -12.22 11.18
CA HIS A 141 -2.54 -13.48 10.75
C HIS A 141 -3.60 -14.53 10.41
N PHE A 142 -3.42 -15.20 9.28
CA PHE A 142 -4.33 -16.22 8.74
C PHE A 142 -5.74 -15.73 8.37
N MET A 143 -5.96 -14.41 8.39
CA MET A 143 -7.25 -13.84 7.97
C MET A 143 -7.27 -13.46 6.48
N HIS A 144 -6.53 -14.07 5.68
CA HIS A 144 -6.34 -14.11 4.22
C HIS A 144 -5.02 -14.87 3.95
N ALA A 145 -3.89 -14.38 4.48
CA ALA A 145 -2.57 -14.99 4.31
C ALA A 145 -1.81 -15.07 5.65
N GLU A 146 -0.77 -15.93 5.70
CA GLU A 146 0.15 -15.97 6.82
C GLU A 146 0.89 -14.65 6.96
N GLY A 147 0.94 -14.12 8.17
CA GLY A 147 1.61 -12.84 8.44
C GLY A 147 0.90 -11.65 7.83
N ASN A 148 -0.40 -11.75 7.53
CA ASN A 148 -1.20 -10.62 7.07
C ASN A 148 -1.31 -9.55 8.15
N PHE A 149 -1.23 -8.27 7.74
CA PHE A 149 -1.46 -7.10 8.58
C PHE A 149 -2.54 -6.22 7.98
N GLN A 150 -3.30 -5.59 8.85
CA GLN A 150 -4.17 -4.47 8.51
C GLN A 150 -3.51 -3.18 8.98
N PHE A 151 -3.78 -2.07 8.30
CA PHE A 151 -3.26 -0.77 8.72
C PHE A 151 -4.41 0.13 9.14
N TYR A 152 -4.30 0.72 10.34
CA TYR A 152 -5.30 1.64 10.87
C TYR A 152 -4.73 3.04 10.98
N ASP A 153 -5.39 3.98 10.34
CA ASP A 153 -5.09 5.40 10.46
C ASP A 153 -6.03 6.05 11.46
N PRO A 154 -5.54 6.48 12.64
CA PRO A 154 -6.39 7.03 13.68
C PRO A 154 -6.88 8.46 13.40
N VAL A 155 -6.28 9.19 12.45
CA VAL A 155 -6.71 10.54 12.08
C VAL A 155 -7.96 10.46 11.22
N SER A 156 -7.89 9.75 10.11
CA SER A 156 -9.04 9.53 9.22
C SER A 156 -10.05 8.51 9.77
N LYS A 157 -9.63 7.67 10.72
CA LYS A 157 -10.37 6.53 11.28
C LYS A 157 -10.65 5.44 10.24
N ILE A 158 -9.79 5.32 9.24
CA ILE A 158 -9.90 4.32 8.18
C ILE A 158 -9.07 3.10 8.57
N LEU A 159 -9.65 1.91 8.41
CA LEU A 159 -8.98 0.62 8.48
C LEU A 159 -8.76 0.10 7.06
N PHE A 160 -7.51 -0.09 6.68
CA PHE A 160 -7.12 -0.73 5.43
C PHE A 160 -6.96 -2.23 5.69
N SER A 161 -7.95 -2.99 5.25
CA SER A 161 -8.08 -4.41 5.64
C SER A 161 -7.29 -5.38 4.76
N GLY A 162 -6.57 -4.88 3.74
CA GLY A 162 -6.02 -5.74 2.70
C GLY A 162 -7.14 -6.53 2.02
N ASP A 163 -6.89 -7.79 1.76
CA ASP A 163 -7.86 -8.66 1.07
C ASP A 163 -8.87 -9.34 2.01
N LEU A 164 -8.84 -9.02 3.29
CA LEU A 164 -9.87 -9.52 4.21
C LEU A 164 -11.23 -8.95 3.86
N GLY A 165 -12.16 -9.83 3.49
CA GLY A 165 -13.51 -9.44 3.06
C GLY A 165 -13.56 -8.87 1.63
N ALA A 166 -12.50 -9.06 0.83
CA ALA A 166 -12.46 -8.63 -0.56
C ALA A 166 -13.62 -9.21 -1.37
N SER A 167 -14.18 -8.38 -2.24
CA SER A 167 -15.26 -8.76 -3.15
C SER A 167 -14.97 -8.20 -4.54
N LEU A 168 -15.18 -9.00 -5.56
CA LEU A 168 -15.08 -8.55 -6.95
C LEU A 168 -16.38 -7.85 -7.34
N VAL A 169 -16.29 -6.55 -7.57
CA VAL A 169 -17.42 -5.70 -7.95
C VAL A 169 -17.10 -4.91 -9.22
N SER A 170 -18.12 -4.46 -9.93
CA SER A 170 -17.92 -3.56 -11.07
C SER A 170 -17.39 -2.19 -10.61
N SER A 171 -16.69 -1.47 -11.49
CA SER A 171 -16.19 -0.12 -11.19
C SER A 171 -17.27 0.85 -10.71
N ALA A 172 -18.52 0.66 -11.16
CA ALA A 172 -19.65 1.48 -10.71
C ALA A 172 -20.04 1.20 -9.25
N GLN A 173 -19.80 -0.02 -8.77
CA GLN A 173 -20.11 -0.46 -7.40
C GLN A 173 -18.93 -0.25 -6.45
N ALA A 174 -17.72 -0.08 -6.97
CA ALA A 174 -16.50 0.04 -6.15
C ALA A 174 -16.50 1.28 -5.23
N SER A 175 -17.30 2.30 -5.55
CA SER A 175 -17.44 3.52 -4.75
C SER A 175 -18.68 3.55 -3.85
N GLU A 176 -19.50 2.50 -3.87
CA GLU A 176 -20.69 2.41 -3.03
C GLU A 176 -20.33 1.81 -1.66
N PRO A 177 -20.84 2.38 -0.55
CA PRO A 177 -20.70 1.76 0.77
C PRO A 177 -21.36 0.37 0.77
N VAL A 178 -20.70 -0.58 1.41
CA VAL A 178 -21.23 -1.93 1.64
C VAL A 178 -22.20 -1.92 2.81
#